data_ea214e2f86ef2abd24e5d9b5cf9847f8
#
_entry.id   ea214e2f86ef2abd24e5d9b5cf9847f8
#
_cell.length_a   1.000
_cell.length_b   1.000
_cell.length_c   1.000
_cell.angle_alpha   90.00
_cell.angle_beta   90.00
_cell.angle_gamma   90.00
#
_symmetry.space_group_name_H-M   'P 1'
#
loop_
_entity.id
_entity.type
_entity.pdbx_description
1 polymer ?
#
loop_
_entity_poly.entity_id
_entity_poly.type
_entity_poly.pdbx_seq_one_letter_code
_entity_poly.pdbx_strand_id
1 'polypeptide(L)'
;VFGLGSQTAASLTRPAAYCGVFGYKASQGSIDLQGVMGLAASLDSLGLLARSIDDLILARAALCGTVLPGDVQGHSSPQKIAFFKGPHWHEASQSMQDACISAAEALRSAGVSVTDLESPSEFTHLSECHKTVMAFEVARARHFEFRNHPEQLSSAFYGLIETGLSTSRADYD
;
A
#
# COMPACT_ATOMS: atom_id res chain seq x y z
N VAL A 1 1.49 16.44 -13.50
CA VAL A 1 1.29 16.76 -12.05
C VAL A 1 1.20 15.47 -11.26
N PHE A 2 1.98 15.34 -10.20
CA PHE A 2 1.96 14.18 -9.31
C PHE A 2 1.87 14.60 -7.84
N GLY A 3 1.42 13.69 -6.99
CA GLY A 3 1.39 13.81 -5.54
C GLY A 3 2.30 12.80 -4.87
N LEU A 4 2.91 13.18 -3.75
CA LEU A 4 3.61 12.28 -2.85
C LEU A 4 2.65 11.80 -1.76
N GLY A 5 2.76 10.54 -1.37
CA GLY A 5 2.01 9.99 -0.27
C GLY A 5 2.78 8.86 0.42
N SER A 6 2.50 8.65 1.69
CA SER A 6 2.98 7.47 2.40
C SER A 6 1.85 6.49 2.60
N GLN A 7 2.20 5.23 2.77
CA GLN A 7 1.23 4.17 3.04
C GLN A 7 1.78 3.19 4.06
N THR A 8 1.00 2.96 5.10
CA THR A 8 1.23 1.92 6.11
C THR A 8 0.31 0.72 5.85
N ALA A 9 -0.94 0.97 5.47
CA ALA A 9 -1.92 -0.05 5.05
C ALA A 9 -2.34 0.16 3.58
N ALA A 10 -3.32 1.04 3.33
CA ALA A 10 -3.83 1.36 2.01
C ALA A 10 -3.94 2.89 1.78
N SER A 11 -3.16 3.69 2.51
CA SER A 11 -3.30 5.15 2.55
C SER A 11 -2.95 5.85 1.23
N LEU A 12 -2.30 5.17 0.30
CA LEU A 12 -1.96 5.70 -1.03
C LEU A 12 -2.84 5.06 -2.13
N THR A 13 -2.94 3.74 -2.13
CA THR A 13 -3.66 3.01 -3.18
C THR A 13 -5.18 3.21 -3.11
N ARG A 14 -5.74 3.27 -1.89
CA ARG A 14 -7.16 3.52 -1.69
C ARG A 14 -7.60 4.92 -2.15
N PRO A 15 -6.97 6.03 -1.74
CA PRO A 15 -7.34 7.34 -2.26
C PRO A 15 -7.08 7.47 -3.78
N ALA A 16 -6.07 6.81 -4.34
CA ALA A 16 -5.87 6.76 -5.79
C ALA A 16 -7.09 6.17 -6.50
N ALA A 17 -7.62 5.06 -5.99
CA ALA A 17 -8.82 4.43 -6.53
C ALA A 17 -10.05 5.35 -6.43
N TYR A 18 -10.25 6.03 -5.30
CA TYR A 18 -11.37 6.97 -5.14
C TYR A 18 -11.27 8.20 -6.04
N CYS A 19 -10.05 8.65 -6.34
CA CYS A 19 -9.81 9.80 -7.20
C CYS A 19 -9.68 9.44 -8.69
N GLY A 20 -9.75 8.16 -9.06
CA GLY A 20 -9.58 7.71 -10.43
C GLY A 20 -8.21 8.04 -11.03
N VAL A 21 -7.16 7.95 -10.21
CA VAL A 21 -5.76 8.19 -10.61
C VAL A 21 -4.91 6.95 -10.37
N PHE A 22 -3.74 6.90 -10.99
CA PHE A 22 -2.77 5.83 -10.74
C PHE A 22 -2.10 6.04 -9.39
N GLY A 23 -2.07 5.00 -8.56
CA GLY A 23 -1.35 4.95 -7.29
C GLY A 23 -0.18 3.97 -7.38
N TYR A 24 1.01 4.44 -7.11
CA TYR A 24 2.22 3.63 -7.04
C TYR A 24 2.76 3.59 -5.61
N LYS A 25 2.64 2.45 -4.95
CA LYS A 25 3.31 2.19 -3.68
C LYS A 25 4.66 1.53 -3.97
N ALA A 26 5.73 2.19 -3.61
CA ALA A 26 7.06 1.61 -3.74
C ALA A 26 7.24 0.41 -2.80
N SER A 27 8.17 -0.48 -3.12
CA SER A 27 8.61 -1.50 -2.17
C SER A 27 9.23 -0.84 -0.94
N GLN A 28 9.04 -1.44 0.23
CA GLN A 28 9.61 -0.91 1.46
C GLN A 28 11.13 -0.71 1.30
N GLY A 29 11.62 0.43 1.76
CA GLY A 29 13.05 0.79 1.68
C GLY A 29 13.56 1.18 0.29
N SER A 30 12.74 1.13 -0.77
CA SER A 30 13.19 1.52 -2.12
C SER A 30 13.17 3.03 -2.35
N ILE A 31 12.42 3.77 -1.55
CA ILE A 31 12.47 5.24 -1.48
C ILE A 31 12.71 5.61 -0.02
N ASP A 32 13.67 6.51 0.22
CA ASP A 32 14.01 6.97 1.56
C ASP A 32 12.82 7.70 2.20
N LEU A 33 12.57 7.42 3.47
CA LEU A 33 11.54 8.06 4.29
C LEU A 33 12.10 9.21 5.14
N GLN A 34 13.35 9.63 4.94
CA GLN A 34 13.92 10.73 5.68
C GLN A 34 13.12 12.02 5.46
N GLY A 35 12.73 12.67 6.55
CA GLY A 35 11.86 13.86 6.49
C GLY A 35 10.37 13.57 6.36
N VAL A 36 9.97 12.29 6.27
CA VAL A 36 8.58 11.86 6.28
C VAL A 36 8.21 11.42 7.70
N MET A 37 7.07 11.90 8.18
CA MET A 37 6.58 11.51 9.50
C MET A 37 6.15 10.04 9.47
N GLY A 38 6.92 9.16 10.13
CA GLY A 38 6.63 7.73 10.18
C GLY A 38 5.45 7.39 11.08
N LEU A 39 4.76 6.33 10.77
CA LEU A 39 3.67 5.75 11.57
C LEU A 39 4.07 4.38 12.12
N ALA A 40 4.44 3.45 11.25
CA ALA A 40 4.92 2.12 11.58
C ALA A 40 6.10 1.77 10.66
N ALA A 41 7.30 1.79 11.20
CA ALA A 41 8.55 1.75 10.43
C ALA A 41 8.69 0.48 9.56
N SER A 42 8.18 -0.67 10.04
CA SER A 42 8.22 -1.93 9.29
C SER A 42 7.20 -2.00 8.15
N LEU A 43 6.19 -1.12 8.15
CA LEU A 43 5.09 -1.12 7.19
C LEU A 43 5.12 0.09 6.24
N ASP A 44 5.69 1.21 6.70
CA ASP A 44 5.65 2.47 5.96
C ASP A 44 6.41 2.38 4.63
N SER A 45 5.77 2.88 3.59
CA SER A 45 6.37 3.05 2.27
C SER A 45 5.97 4.39 1.68
N LEU A 46 6.89 5.04 0.99
CA LEU A 46 6.57 6.21 0.18
C LEU A 46 6.03 5.74 -1.18
N GLY A 47 5.22 6.58 -1.81
CA GLY A 47 4.69 6.32 -3.12
C GLY A 47 4.19 7.58 -3.81
N LEU A 48 3.59 7.38 -4.95
CA LEU A 48 3.22 8.43 -5.90
C LEU A 48 1.79 8.27 -6.38
N LEU A 49 1.15 9.39 -6.64
CA LEU A 49 -0.15 9.45 -7.33
C LEU A 49 0.01 10.33 -8.57
N ALA A 50 -0.48 9.87 -9.71
CA ALA A 50 -0.44 10.64 -10.96
C ALA A 50 -1.59 10.25 -11.88
N ARG A 51 -1.82 11.06 -12.92
CA ARG A 51 -2.86 10.79 -13.93
C ARG A 51 -2.36 9.94 -15.10
N SER A 52 -1.06 9.64 -15.15
CA SER A 52 -0.47 8.76 -16.15
C SER A 52 0.64 7.90 -15.55
N ILE A 53 0.90 6.77 -16.16
CA ILE A 53 2.03 5.89 -15.79
C ILE A 53 3.36 6.58 -16.07
N ASP A 54 3.45 7.34 -17.16
CA ASP A 54 4.67 8.07 -17.55
C ASP A 54 5.06 9.11 -16.49
N ASP A 55 4.07 9.84 -15.93
CA ASP A 55 4.30 10.75 -14.81
C ASP A 55 4.84 10.00 -13.57
N LEU A 56 4.34 8.79 -13.29
CA LEU A 56 4.84 7.97 -12.18
C LEU A 56 6.29 7.52 -12.41
N ILE A 57 6.61 7.10 -13.63
CA ILE A 57 7.98 6.68 -14.01
C ILE A 57 8.94 7.86 -13.85
N LEU A 58 8.59 9.02 -14.39
CA LEU A 58 9.37 10.25 -14.29
C LEU A 58 9.59 10.67 -12.83
N ALA A 59 8.52 10.74 -12.06
CA ALA A 59 8.58 11.15 -10.66
C ALA A 59 9.39 10.16 -9.80
N ARG A 60 9.24 8.85 -10.04
CA ARG A 60 10.04 7.82 -9.37
C ARG A 60 11.53 7.97 -9.71
N ALA A 61 11.86 8.17 -10.98
CA ALA A 61 13.24 8.36 -11.40
C ALA A 61 13.88 9.59 -10.73
N ALA A 62 13.13 10.69 -10.66
CA ALA A 62 13.58 11.91 -9.96
C ALA A 62 13.81 11.69 -8.47
N LEU A 63 12.90 10.98 -7.77
CA LEU A 63 13.03 10.69 -6.34
C LEU A 63 14.18 9.74 -6.00
N CYS A 64 14.40 8.73 -6.87
CA CYS A 64 15.44 7.73 -6.64
C CYS A 64 16.80 8.12 -7.23
N GLY A 65 16.91 9.26 -7.92
CA GLY A 65 18.13 9.64 -8.64
C GLY A 65 18.52 8.66 -9.74
N THR A 66 17.53 7.92 -10.30
CA THR A 66 17.77 6.92 -11.33
C THR A 66 17.58 7.52 -12.72
N VAL A 67 18.34 7.01 -13.70
CA VAL A 67 18.12 7.36 -15.12
C VAL A 67 16.74 6.85 -15.53
N LEU A 68 16.00 7.68 -16.27
CA LEU A 68 14.76 7.22 -16.90
C LEU A 68 15.08 5.98 -17.75
N PRO A 69 14.23 4.94 -17.71
CA PRO A 69 14.35 3.88 -18.69
C PRO A 69 14.39 4.55 -20.06
N GLY A 70 15.48 4.38 -20.81
CA GLY A 70 15.50 4.75 -22.22
C GLY A 70 14.29 4.10 -22.89
N ASP A 71 13.93 4.57 -24.08
CA ASP A 71 12.84 3.95 -24.86
C ASP A 71 12.89 2.44 -24.71
N VAL A 72 11.99 1.91 -23.88
CA VAL A 72 11.83 0.46 -23.71
C VAL A 72 11.11 -0.01 -24.98
N GLN A 73 11.81 0.12 -26.10
CA GLN A 73 11.42 -0.52 -27.34
C GLN A 73 11.52 -2.02 -27.10
N GLY A 74 10.41 -2.64 -26.93
CA GLY A 74 10.27 -4.06 -26.64
C GLY A 74 9.72 -4.33 -25.26
N HIS A 75 8.58 -3.74 -24.93
CA HIS A 75 7.73 -4.27 -23.89
C HIS A 75 7.35 -5.69 -24.27
N SER A 76 8.11 -6.67 -23.78
CA SER A 76 7.59 -8.02 -23.76
C SER A 76 6.38 -8.00 -22.86
N SER A 77 5.20 -8.23 -23.41
CA SER A 77 3.99 -8.42 -22.62
C SER A 77 4.28 -9.46 -21.52
N PRO A 78 3.85 -9.25 -20.28
CA PRO A 78 4.07 -10.23 -19.24
C PRO A 78 3.46 -11.54 -19.69
N GLN A 79 4.26 -12.61 -19.71
CA GLN A 79 3.80 -13.90 -20.20
C GLN A 79 2.84 -14.59 -19.22
N LYS A 80 2.94 -14.26 -17.94
CA LYS A 80 2.13 -14.84 -16.87
C LYS A 80 1.73 -13.79 -15.85
N ILE A 81 0.45 -13.76 -15.50
CA ILE A 81 -0.11 -12.91 -14.46
C ILE A 81 -0.93 -13.80 -13.53
N ALA A 82 -0.85 -13.54 -12.24
CA ALA A 82 -1.72 -14.14 -11.24
C ALA A 82 -2.87 -13.20 -10.92
N PHE A 83 -4.09 -13.70 -10.97
CA PHE A 83 -5.27 -13.00 -10.46
C PHE A 83 -5.59 -13.51 -9.07
N PHE A 84 -5.32 -12.70 -8.08
CA PHE A 84 -5.47 -13.04 -6.67
C PHE A 84 -6.55 -12.16 -6.02
N LYS A 85 -7.64 -12.79 -5.60
CA LYS A 85 -8.79 -12.10 -5.02
C LYS A 85 -8.57 -11.67 -3.56
N GLY A 86 -7.68 -12.34 -2.85
CA GLY A 86 -7.43 -12.10 -1.44
C GLY A 86 -8.56 -12.54 -0.50
N PRO A 87 -8.31 -12.57 0.81
CA PRO A 87 -9.28 -13.09 1.79
C PRO A 87 -10.52 -12.20 1.96
N HIS A 88 -10.42 -10.91 1.67
CA HIS A 88 -11.50 -9.92 1.84
C HIS A 88 -12.25 -9.60 0.53
N TRP A 89 -12.12 -10.43 -0.51
CA TRP A 89 -12.78 -10.22 -1.80
C TRP A 89 -14.28 -9.99 -1.68
N HIS A 90 -14.94 -10.71 -0.79
CA HIS A 90 -16.38 -10.64 -0.58
C HIS A 90 -16.85 -9.31 0.03
N GLU A 91 -15.95 -8.52 0.62
CA GLU A 91 -16.22 -7.19 1.16
C GLU A 91 -16.13 -6.09 0.09
N ALA A 92 -15.53 -6.39 -1.05
CA ALA A 92 -15.43 -5.44 -2.15
C ALA A 92 -16.81 -5.19 -2.80
N SER A 93 -17.09 -3.94 -3.19
CA SER A 93 -18.31 -3.63 -3.93
C SER A 93 -18.38 -4.43 -5.23
N GLN A 94 -19.58 -4.72 -5.69
CA GLN A 94 -19.79 -5.46 -6.94
C GLN A 94 -19.08 -4.77 -8.12
N SER A 95 -19.15 -3.44 -8.20
CA SER A 95 -18.49 -2.67 -9.26
C SER A 95 -16.97 -2.83 -9.24
N MET A 96 -16.35 -2.95 -8.07
CA MET A 96 -14.90 -3.19 -7.95
C MET A 96 -14.56 -4.63 -8.37
N GLN A 97 -15.36 -5.61 -7.94
CA GLN A 97 -15.19 -7.00 -8.34
C GLN A 97 -15.28 -7.14 -9.87
N ASP A 98 -16.30 -6.53 -10.48
CA ASP A 98 -16.51 -6.54 -11.92
C ASP A 98 -15.36 -5.88 -12.68
N ALA A 99 -14.86 -4.75 -12.19
CA ALA A 99 -13.71 -4.07 -12.78
C ALA A 99 -12.45 -4.94 -12.77
N CYS A 100 -12.15 -5.60 -11.65
CA CYS A 100 -11.00 -6.51 -11.54
C CYS A 100 -11.15 -7.74 -12.45
N ILE A 101 -12.34 -8.33 -12.50
CA ILE A 101 -12.64 -9.48 -13.37
C ILE A 101 -12.49 -9.07 -14.84
N SER A 102 -13.09 -7.94 -15.24
CA SER A 102 -12.99 -7.42 -16.61
C SER A 102 -11.54 -7.14 -17.02
N ALA A 103 -10.73 -6.63 -16.12
CA ALA A 103 -9.29 -6.42 -16.37
C ALA A 103 -8.56 -7.75 -16.63
N ALA A 104 -8.84 -8.78 -15.82
CA ALA A 104 -8.26 -10.10 -15.99
C ALA A 104 -8.70 -10.74 -17.33
N GLU A 105 -9.96 -10.58 -17.72
CA GLU A 105 -10.50 -11.07 -19.00
C GLU A 105 -9.89 -10.34 -20.19
N ALA A 106 -9.71 -9.02 -20.10
CA ALA A 106 -9.05 -8.23 -21.13
C ALA A 106 -7.60 -8.70 -21.37
N LEU A 107 -6.86 -9.01 -20.30
CA LEU A 107 -5.52 -9.56 -20.38
C LEU A 107 -5.51 -10.96 -21.04
N ARG A 108 -6.45 -11.84 -20.68
CA ARG A 108 -6.62 -13.16 -21.31
C ARG A 108 -6.90 -13.01 -22.82
N SER A 109 -7.80 -12.07 -23.16
CA SER A 109 -8.15 -11.79 -24.56
C SER A 109 -6.97 -11.22 -25.37
N ALA A 110 -6.06 -10.53 -24.71
CA ALA A 110 -4.81 -10.04 -25.29
C ALA A 110 -3.69 -11.12 -25.37
N GLY A 111 -4.00 -12.38 -25.04
CA GLY A 111 -3.05 -13.50 -25.12
C GLY A 111 -2.14 -13.65 -23.91
N VAL A 112 -2.39 -12.93 -22.81
CA VAL A 112 -1.63 -13.08 -21.57
C VAL A 112 -2.15 -14.28 -20.78
N SER A 113 -1.25 -15.13 -20.30
CA SER A 113 -1.60 -16.24 -19.40
C SER A 113 -1.97 -15.69 -18.02
N VAL A 114 -3.27 -15.70 -17.69
CA VAL A 114 -3.77 -15.26 -16.38
C VAL A 114 -4.25 -16.46 -15.59
N THR A 115 -3.59 -16.74 -14.47
CA THR A 115 -3.93 -17.83 -13.55
C THR A 115 -4.65 -17.28 -12.32
N ASP A 116 -5.80 -17.87 -11.99
CA ASP A 116 -6.49 -17.55 -10.73
C ASP A 116 -5.74 -18.23 -9.56
N LEU A 117 -5.43 -17.44 -8.53
CA LEU A 117 -4.82 -17.94 -7.30
C LEU A 117 -5.83 -18.01 -6.17
N GLU A 118 -5.87 -19.17 -5.52
CA GLU A 118 -6.60 -19.34 -4.26
C GLU A 118 -5.90 -18.58 -3.13
N SER A 119 -6.70 -18.06 -2.20
CA SER A 119 -6.16 -17.43 -0.99
C SER A 119 -5.70 -18.51 -0.01
N PRO A 120 -4.41 -18.55 0.37
CA PRO A 120 -3.96 -19.44 1.43
C PRO A 120 -4.74 -19.22 2.72
N SER A 121 -5.02 -20.27 3.46
CA SER A 121 -5.79 -20.20 4.72
C SER A 121 -5.13 -19.27 5.75
N GLU A 122 -3.81 -19.23 5.76
CA GLU A 122 -2.99 -18.38 6.64
C GLU A 122 -3.24 -16.89 6.43
N PHE A 123 -3.68 -16.49 5.23
CA PHE A 123 -3.96 -15.09 4.91
C PHE A 123 -5.22 -14.54 5.58
N THR A 124 -6.04 -15.40 6.16
CA THR A 124 -7.22 -15.00 6.93
C THR A 124 -6.85 -14.09 8.11
N HIS A 125 -5.68 -14.29 8.70
CA HIS A 125 -5.21 -13.53 9.87
C HIS A 125 -4.34 -12.31 9.52
N LEU A 126 -3.97 -12.09 8.25
CA LEU A 126 -3.07 -11.00 7.86
C LEU A 126 -3.56 -9.62 8.31
N SER A 127 -4.86 -9.39 8.24
CA SER A 127 -5.44 -8.09 8.65
C SER A 127 -5.27 -7.83 10.15
N GLU A 128 -5.43 -8.84 10.98
CA GLU A 128 -5.25 -8.72 12.44
C GLU A 128 -3.77 -8.60 12.81
N CYS A 129 -2.91 -9.41 12.21
CA CYS A 129 -1.45 -9.26 12.38
C CYS A 129 -0.97 -7.86 11.98
N HIS A 130 -1.43 -7.36 10.83
CA HIS A 130 -1.11 -6.00 10.39
C HIS A 130 -1.55 -4.93 11.40
N LYS A 131 -2.75 -5.04 11.97
CA LYS A 131 -3.26 -4.10 12.99
C LYS A 131 -2.41 -4.14 14.25
N THR A 132 -2.02 -5.32 14.70
CA THR A 132 -1.18 -5.53 15.88
C THR A 132 0.20 -4.88 15.69
N VAL A 133 0.87 -5.18 14.58
CA VAL A 133 2.18 -4.60 14.24
C VAL A 133 2.08 -3.08 14.14
N MET A 134 1.08 -2.57 13.42
CA MET A 134 0.88 -1.14 13.26
C MET A 134 0.66 -0.44 14.60
N ALA A 135 -0.23 -0.95 15.45
CA ALA A 135 -0.52 -0.35 16.76
C ALA A 135 0.74 -0.33 17.65
N PHE A 136 1.46 -1.45 17.71
CA PHE A 136 2.68 -1.57 18.50
C PHE A 136 3.76 -0.55 18.08
N GLU A 137 3.97 -0.37 16.79
CA GLU A 137 4.96 0.55 16.27
C GLU A 137 4.53 2.01 16.38
N VAL A 138 3.26 2.32 16.12
CA VAL A 138 2.68 3.67 16.31
C VAL A 138 2.88 4.15 17.75
N ALA A 139 2.59 3.30 18.74
CA ALA A 139 2.72 3.66 20.15
C ALA A 139 4.15 4.08 20.52
N ARG A 140 5.15 3.54 19.83
CA ARG A 140 6.56 3.89 20.02
C ARG A 140 6.96 5.11 19.21
N ALA A 141 6.53 5.17 17.95
CA ALA A 141 6.85 6.27 17.05
C ALA A 141 6.20 7.60 17.48
N ARG A 142 5.03 7.54 18.15
CA ARG A 142 4.23 8.70 18.57
C ARG A 142 4.13 8.85 20.08
N HIS A 143 5.05 8.26 20.82
CA HIS A 143 5.07 8.33 22.27
C HIS A 143 5.19 9.76 22.80
N PHE A 144 5.98 10.60 22.12
CA PHE A 144 6.17 12.00 22.51
C PHE A 144 4.86 12.79 22.42
N GLU A 145 4.18 12.71 21.27
CA GLU A 145 2.92 13.40 21.03
C GLU A 145 1.83 12.91 21.99
N PHE A 146 1.77 11.60 22.22
CA PHE A 146 0.81 11.00 23.15
C PHE A 146 0.99 11.48 24.60
N ARG A 147 2.24 11.66 25.03
CA ARG A 147 2.56 12.06 26.43
C ARG A 147 2.45 13.56 26.65
N ASN A 148 2.78 14.37 25.66
CA ASN A 148 2.93 15.80 25.82
C ASN A 148 1.80 16.63 25.20
N HIS A 149 1.06 16.05 24.25
CA HIS A 149 0.02 16.73 23.47
C HIS A 149 -1.23 15.87 23.25
N PRO A 150 -1.72 15.13 24.25
CA PRO A 150 -2.85 14.20 24.08
C PRO A 150 -4.11 14.90 23.58
N GLU A 151 -4.32 16.16 23.94
CA GLU A 151 -5.47 16.98 23.53
C GLU A 151 -5.46 17.35 22.05
N GLN A 152 -4.32 17.21 21.35
CA GLN A 152 -4.17 17.49 19.93
C GLN A 152 -4.37 16.24 19.08
N LEU A 153 -4.49 15.06 19.70
CA LEU A 153 -4.72 13.81 19.00
C LEU A 153 -6.21 13.59 18.78
N SER A 154 -6.59 13.08 17.60
CA SER A 154 -7.95 12.60 17.41
C SER A 154 -8.22 11.39 18.30
N SER A 155 -9.47 11.19 18.72
CA SER A 155 -9.84 10.05 19.56
C SER A 155 -9.48 8.70 18.94
N ALA A 156 -9.62 8.57 17.63
CA ALA A 156 -9.24 7.35 16.89
C ALA A 156 -7.71 7.10 16.94
N PHE A 157 -6.91 8.15 16.78
CA PHE A 157 -5.45 8.01 16.83
C PHE A 157 -4.95 7.77 18.25
N TYR A 158 -5.55 8.43 19.22
CA TYR A 158 -5.27 8.20 20.64
C TYR A 158 -5.54 6.73 21.02
N GLY A 159 -6.71 6.18 20.65
CA GLY A 159 -7.06 4.78 20.90
C GLY A 159 -6.14 3.78 20.19
N LEU A 160 -5.64 4.12 19.01
CA LEU A 160 -4.65 3.28 18.33
C LEU A 160 -3.34 3.20 19.12
N ILE A 161 -2.87 4.32 19.67
CA ILE A 161 -1.67 4.36 20.52
C ILE A 161 -1.89 3.58 21.81
N GLU A 162 -3.05 3.72 22.48
CA GLU A 162 -3.39 2.94 23.67
C GLU A 162 -3.37 1.43 23.39
N THR A 163 -3.94 1.02 22.27
CA THR A 163 -3.88 -0.38 21.82
C THR A 163 -2.43 -0.84 21.68
N GLY A 164 -1.58 -0.05 21.06
CA GLY A 164 -0.17 -0.38 20.88
C GLY A 164 0.64 -0.40 22.20
N LEU A 165 0.27 0.43 23.17
CA LEU A 165 0.87 0.41 24.52
C LEU A 165 0.48 -0.85 25.31
N SER A 166 -0.70 -1.38 25.08
CA SER A 166 -1.17 -2.62 25.70
C SER A 166 -0.72 -3.90 24.98
N THR A 167 -0.24 -3.79 23.74
CA THR A 167 0.28 -4.91 22.96
C THR A 167 1.63 -5.36 23.51
N SER A 168 1.74 -6.64 23.86
CA SER A 168 3.00 -7.20 24.34
C SER A 168 4.02 -7.39 23.21
N ARG A 169 5.29 -7.53 23.58
CA ARG A 169 6.35 -7.85 22.62
C ARG A 169 6.12 -9.22 21.96
N ALA A 170 5.59 -10.17 22.72
CA ALA A 170 5.31 -11.51 22.21
C ALA A 170 4.15 -11.54 21.20
N ASP A 171 3.18 -10.63 21.33
CA ASP A 171 2.10 -10.50 20.36
C ASP A 171 2.55 -9.80 19.07
N TYR A 172 3.60 -8.99 19.18
CA TYR A 172 4.18 -8.30 18.02
C TYR A 172 5.10 -9.21 17.19
N ASP A 173 5.90 -10.08 17.83
CA ASP A 173 6.89 -10.98 17.22
C ASP A 173 6.21 -12.18 16.54
#